data_092304aa8daa9156894c63a6d4463a27
#
_entry.id   092304aa8daa9156894c63a6d4463a27
#
_cell.length_a   1.000
_cell.length_b   1.000
_cell.length_c   1.000
_cell.angle_alpha   90.00
_cell.angle_beta   90.00
_cell.angle_gamma   90.00
#
_symmetry.space_group_name_H-M   'P 1'
#
loop_
_entity.id
_entity.type
_entity.pdbx_description
1 polymer ?
#
loop_
_entity_poly.entity_id
_entity_poly.type
_entity_poly.pdbx_seq_one_letter_code
_entity_poly.pdbx_strand_id
1 'polypeptide(L)'
;RFARFAGMMAAHFSGRVSHFITLNEPQIVLKLGYADGIHAPGKRLLLPELVSCWKNLMLAHGLSFRAIRNAAPEALIGIASTGKLCYPHSPADETTARQETFRLTDADWMFTHPIVLDAVCLGRVEPEPGALRGLLSAVTPAEWDTMHAVPDFIGVNSYNGSEIAAGP
;
A
#
# COMPACT_ATOMS: atom_id res chain seq x y z
N ARG A 1 -12.75 2.49 -13.76
CA ARG A 1 -13.50 3.73 -13.43
C ARG A 1 -12.60 4.73 -12.70
N PHE A 2 -11.92 4.34 -11.61
CA PHE A 2 -11.09 5.23 -10.81
C PHE A 2 -9.96 5.89 -11.62
N ALA A 3 -9.21 5.13 -12.41
CA ALA A 3 -8.15 5.67 -13.28
C ALA A 3 -8.66 6.73 -14.29
N ARG A 4 -9.87 6.50 -14.86
CA ARG A 4 -10.50 7.51 -15.73
C ARG A 4 -10.78 8.80 -14.96
N PHE A 5 -11.34 8.70 -13.76
CA PHE A 5 -11.57 9.85 -12.88
C PHE A 5 -10.26 10.58 -12.57
N ALA A 6 -9.22 9.85 -12.17
CA ALA A 6 -7.90 10.42 -11.87
C ALA A 6 -7.31 11.20 -13.07
N GLY A 7 -7.37 10.63 -14.28
CA GLY A 7 -6.92 11.30 -15.50
C GLY A 7 -7.73 12.55 -15.83
N MET A 8 -9.06 12.50 -15.69
CA MET A 8 -9.91 13.68 -15.87
C MET A 8 -9.59 14.80 -14.89
N MET A 9 -9.38 14.46 -13.61
CA MET A 9 -9.00 15.44 -12.58
C MET A 9 -7.62 16.05 -12.88
N ALA A 10 -6.65 15.21 -13.26
CA ALA A 10 -5.32 15.68 -13.62
C ALA A 10 -5.36 16.62 -14.83
N ALA A 11 -6.12 16.30 -15.87
CA ALA A 11 -6.31 17.18 -17.03
C ALA A 11 -6.96 18.52 -16.63
N HIS A 12 -8.00 18.46 -15.80
CA HIS A 12 -8.70 19.69 -15.35
C HIS A 12 -7.82 20.61 -14.50
N PHE A 13 -6.93 20.05 -13.69
CA PHE A 13 -6.05 20.81 -12.80
C PHE A 13 -4.62 20.96 -13.33
N SER A 14 -4.33 20.50 -14.56
CA SER A 14 -3.02 20.67 -15.19
C SER A 14 -2.59 22.14 -15.19
N GLY A 15 -1.33 22.37 -14.83
CA GLY A 15 -0.75 23.72 -14.68
C GLY A 15 -1.16 24.47 -13.39
N ARG A 16 -2.09 23.93 -12.59
CA ARG A 16 -2.52 24.52 -11.30
C ARG A 16 -2.16 23.64 -10.10
N VAL A 17 -2.14 22.33 -10.29
CA VAL A 17 -1.74 21.34 -9.28
C VAL A 17 -0.51 20.61 -9.79
N SER A 18 0.56 20.66 -9.02
CA SER A 18 1.86 20.07 -9.34
C SER A 18 2.08 18.70 -8.71
N HIS A 19 1.27 18.31 -7.73
CA HIS A 19 1.42 17.05 -6.98
C HIS A 19 0.08 16.35 -6.87
N PHE A 20 0.05 15.06 -7.23
CA PHE A 20 -1.13 14.20 -7.10
C PHE A 20 -0.78 12.98 -6.25
N ILE A 21 -1.67 12.60 -5.35
CA ILE A 21 -1.61 11.33 -4.63
C ILE A 21 -2.69 10.42 -5.20
N THR A 22 -2.31 9.26 -5.71
CA THR A 22 -3.25 8.29 -6.30
C THR A 22 -4.17 7.68 -5.26
N LEU A 23 -3.59 7.18 -4.17
CA LEU A 23 -4.30 6.60 -3.03
C LEU A 23 -3.68 7.14 -1.73
N ASN A 24 -4.55 7.46 -0.78
CA ASN A 24 -4.16 7.75 0.59
C ASN A 24 -4.56 6.56 1.47
N GLU A 25 -3.58 6.01 2.17
CA GLU A 25 -3.74 4.93 3.15
C GLU A 25 -4.59 3.74 2.63
N PRO A 26 -4.22 3.09 1.53
CA PRO A 26 -4.96 1.92 1.06
C PRO A 26 -5.04 0.80 2.11
N GLN A 27 -4.10 0.77 3.06
CA GLN A 27 -4.11 -0.11 4.23
C GLN A 27 -5.35 0.09 5.10
N ILE A 28 -5.74 1.35 5.34
CA ILE A 28 -6.92 1.70 6.15
C ILE A 28 -8.21 1.33 5.43
N VAL A 29 -8.27 1.58 4.12
CA VAL A 29 -9.41 1.13 3.31
C VAL A 29 -9.61 -0.36 3.45
N LEU A 30 -8.53 -1.13 3.30
CA LEU A 30 -8.55 -2.59 3.38
C LEU A 30 -8.91 -3.06 4.80
N LYS A 31 -8.15 -2.62 5.80
CA LYS A 31 -8.30 -3.10 7.18
C LYS A 31 -9.64 -2.65 7.78
N LEU A 32 -9.90 -1.35 7.86
CA LEU A 32 -11.08 -0.86 8.56
C LEU A 32 -12.36 -0.97 7.72
N GLY A 33 -12.26 -0.89 6.39
CA GLY A 33 -13.42 -0.96 5.50
C GLY A 33 -13.86 -2.38 5.17
N TYR A 34 -12.91 -3.28 4.93
CA TYR A 34 -13.19 -4.61 4.39
C TYR A 34 -12.88 -5.77 5.35
N ALA A 35 -11.98 -5.61 6.34
CA ALA A 35 -11.68 -6.65 7.31
C ALA A 35 -12.45 -6.43 8.63
N ASP A 36 -12.30 -5.27 9.26
CA ASP A 36 -12.89 -4.97 10.57
C ASP A 36 -14.34 -4.48 10.45
N GLY A 37 -14.71 -3.90 9.30
CA GLY A 37 -16.05 -3.38 9.04
C GLY A 37 -16.42 -2.12 9.83
N ILE A 38 -15.41 -1.37 10.29
CA ILE A 38 -15.60 -0.15 11.10
C ILE A 38 -15.84 1.06 10.18
N HIS A 39 -15.16 1.11 9.04
CA HIS A 39 -15.36 2.16 8.03
C HIS A 39 -16.22 1.64 6.88
N ALA A 40 -16.72 2.54 6.02
CA ALA A 40 -17.38 2.16 4.78
C ALA A 40 -16.41 1.31 3.91
N PRO A 41 -16.88 0.25 3.26
CA PRO A 41 -18.28 -0.19 3.09
C PRO A 41 -18.80 -1.10 4.21
N GLY A 42 -18.10 -1.27 5.32
CA GLY A 42 -18.56 -2.03 6.48
C GLY A 42 -18.57 -3.55 6.26
N LYS A 43 -17.67 -4.04 5.40
CA LYS A 43 -17.54 -5.48 5.10
C LYS A 43 -16.65 -6.17 6.13
N ARG A 44 -16.83 -7.49 6.24
CA ARG A 44 -15.96 -8.39 7.01
C ARG A 44 -15.64 -9.59 6.13
N LEU A 45 -14.62 -9.42 5.31
CA LEU A 45 -14.23 -10.39 4.30
C LEU A 45 -13.17 -11.34 4.86
N LEU A 46 -13.06 -12.52 4.24
CA LEU A 46 -12.03 -13.50 4.53
C LEU A 46 -10.75 -13.20 3.74
N LEU A 47 -9.64 -13.83 4.12
CA LEU A 47 -8.31 -13.58 3.56
C LEU A 47 -8.27 -13.60 2.01
N PRO A 48 -8.87 -14.57 1.29
CA PRO A 48 -8.83 -14.56 -0.18
C PRO A 48 -9.52 -13.35 -0.81
N GLU A 49 -10.62 -12.92 -0.22
CA GLU A 49 -11.38 -11.75 -0.67
C GLU A 49 -10.62 -10.45 -0.36
N LEU A 50 -9.97 -10.38 0.82
CA LEU A 50 -9.13 -9.26 1.23
C LEU A 50 -7.92 -9.10 0.31
N VAL A 51 -7.27 -10.20 -0.09
CA VAL A 51 -6.19 -10.16 -1.08
C VAL A 51 -6.70 -9.68 -2.44
N SER A 52 -7.92 -10.08 -2.83
CA SER A 52 -8.55 -9.56 -4.06
C SER A 52 -8.83 -8.05 -3.97
N CYS A 53 -9.29 -7.56 -2.81
CA CYS A 53 -9.48 -6.12 -2.58
C CYS A 53 -8.15 -5.37 -2.63
N TRP A 54 -7.12 -5.86 -1.96
CA TRP A 54 -5.77 -5.31 -2.01
C TRP A 54 -5.25 -5.23 -3.44
N LYS A 55 -5.35 -6.34 -4.19
CA LYS A 55 -4.95 -6.39 -5.61
C LYS A 55 -5.62 -5.29 -6.42
N ASN A 56 -6.93 -5.12 -6.26
CA ASN A 56 -7.68 -4.08 -6.98
C ASN A 56 -7.26 -2.66 -6.58
N LEU A 57 -6.88 -2.42 -5.32
CA LEU A 57 -6.33 -1.13 -4.89
C LEU A 57 -4.98 -0.86 -5.54
N MET A 58 -4.08 -1.85 -5.58
CA MET A 58 -2.77 -1.69 -6.23
C MET A 58 -2.89 -1.51 -7.75
N LEU A 59 -3.78 -2.25 -8.40
CA LEU A 59 -4.10 -2.02 -9.82
C LEU A 59 -4.69 -0.62 -10.06
N ALA A 60 -5.54 -0.13 -9.15
CA ALA A 60 -6.08 1.22 -9.23
C ALA A 60 -4.97 2.27 -9.12
N HIS A 61 -3.97 2.09 -8.24
CA HIS A 61 -2.78 2.94 -8.20
C HIS A 61 -2.07 3.00 -9.56
N GLY A 62 -1.64 1.85 -10.08
CA GLY A 62 -0.83 1.80 -11.30
C GLY A 62 -1.56 2.35 -12.53
N LEU A 63 -2.86 2.04 -12.68
CA LEU A 63 -3.68 2.59 -13.75
C LEU A 63 -3.89 4.09 -13.61
N SER A 64 -4.10 4.59 -12.39
CA SER A 64 -4.27 6.02 -12.13
C SER A 64 -2.97 6.79 -12.31
N PHE A 65 -1.84 6.22 -11.88
CA PHE A 65 -0.53 6.78 -12.11
C PHE A 65 -0.30 7.07 -13.60
N ARG A 66 -0.52 6.07 -14.46
CA ARG A 66 -0.38 6.22 -15.92
C ARG A 66 -1.37 7.24 -16.50
N ALA A 67 -2.62 7.24 -16.01
CA ALA A 67 -3.64 8.18 -16.49
C ALA A 67 -3.32 9.63 -16.11
N ILE A 68 -2.80 9.87 -14.89
CA ILE A 68 -2.36 11.19 -14.44
C ILE A 68 -1.12 11.63 -15.23
N ARG A 69 -0.13 10.75 -15.39
CA ARG A 69 1.11 11.05 -16.15
C ARG A 69 0.80 11.46 -17.58
N ASN A 70 -0.14 10.78 -18.23
CA ASN A 70 -0.56 11.12 -19.58
C ASN A 70 -1.31 12.47 -19.66
N ALA A 71 -2.08 12.82 -18.63
CA ALA A 71 -2.89 14.05 -18.62
C ALA A 71 -2.13 15.27 -18.09
N ALA A 72 -1.15 15.08 -17.23
CA ALA A 72 -0.32 16.12 -16.61
C ALA A 72 1.14 15.62 -16.52
N PRO A 73 1.91 15.64 -17.63
CA PRO A 73 3.25 15.02 -17.69
C PRO A 73 4.26 15.59 -16.68
N GLU A 74 4.15 16.88 -16.36
CA GLU A 74 5.06 17.60 -15.46
C GLU A 74 4.69 17.45 -13.98
N ALA A 75 3.55 16.85 -13.67
CA ALA A 75 3.12 16.67 -12.28
C ALA A 75 3.90 15.55 -11.59
N LEU A 76 4.18 15.72 -10.31
CA LEU A 76 4.69 14.67 -9.44
C LEU A 76 3.54 13.82 -8.93
N ILE A 77 3.69 12.50 -9.02
CA ILE A 77 2.63 11.55 -8.68
C ILE A 77 3.11 10.64 -7.55
N GLY A 78 2.40 10.66 -6.45
CA GLY A 78 2.74 9.91 -5.25
C GLY A 78 1.67 8.92 -4.82
N ILE A 79 2.00 8.20 -3.76
CA ILE A 79 1.10 7.40 -2.94
C ILE A 79 1.36 7.71 -1.47
N ALA A 80 0.32 7.77 -0.64
CA ALA A 80 0.50 7.93 0.80
C ALA A 80 0.23 6.59 1.51
N SER A 81 1.23 6.12 2.23
CA SER A 81 1.22 4.85 2.96
C SER A 81 1.12 5.09 4.46
N THR A 82 0.43 4.22 5.17
CA THR A 82 0.45 4.13 6.62
C THR A 82 0.76 2.71 7.04
N GLY A 83 1.19 2.52 8.28
CA GLY A 83 1.51 1.18 8.76
C GLY A 83 2.10 1.23 10.16
N LYS A 84 2.34 0.05 10.73
CA LYS A 84 3.04 -0.04 11.99
C LYS A 84 4.47 0.46 11.84
N LEU A 85 4.93 1.14 12.87
CA LEU A 85 6.31 1.54 13.06
C LEU A 85 6.78 0.97 14.39
N CYS A 86 7.86 0.22 14.36
CA CYS A 86 8.50 -0.30 15.57
C CYS A 86 9.82 0.44 15.78
N TYR A 87 10.08 0.85 17.03
CA TYR A 87 11.34 1.47 17.41
C TYR A 87 12.00 0.68 18.56
N PRO A 88 13.32 0.65 18.61
CA PRO A 88 14.04 -0.17 19.59
C PRO A 88 13.96 0.46 20.98
N HIS A 89 13.80 -0.39 22.02
CA HIS A 89 13.96 0.02 23.40
C HIS A 89 15.42 0.40 23.71
N SER A 90 16.37 -0.34 23.13
CA SER A 90 17.80 -0.12 23.24
C SER A 90 18.49 -0.31 21.90
N PRO A 91 19.75 0.13 21.71
CA PRO A 91 20.52 -0.14 20.49
C PRO A 91 20.63 -1.63 20.13
N ALA A 92 20.58 -2.51 21.12
CA ALA A 92 20.62 -3.97 20.90
C ALA A 92 19.35 -4.49 20.19
N ASP A 93 18.24 -3.77 20.32
CA ASP A 93 16.92 -4.16 19.78
C ASP A 93 16.67 -3.63 18.36
N GLU A 94 17.59 -2.85 17.77
CA GLU A 94 17.41 -2.19 16.49
C GLU A 94 17.05 -3.16 15.36
N THR A 95 17.75 -4.29 15.27
CA THR A 95 17.50 -5.31 14.27
C THR A 95 16.09 -5.90 14.40
N THR A 96 15.68 -6.21 15.63
CA THR A 96 14.34 -6.77 15.91
C THR A 96 13.25 -5.75 15.60
N ALA A 97 13.40 -4.50 16.03
CA ALA A 97 12.44 -3.45 15.75
C ALA A 97 12.27 -3.20 14.23
N ARG A 98 13.38 -3.21 13.49
CA ARG A 98 13.36 -3.12 12.03
C ARG A 98 12.65 -4.30 11.40
N GLN A 99 12.95 -5.52 11.82
CA GLN A 99 12.27 -6.72 11.31
C GLN A 99 10.75 -6.65 11.56
N GLU A 100 10.33 -6.30 12.77
CA GLU A 100 8.91 -6.19 13.11
C GLU A 100 8.18 -5.07 12.35
N THR A 101 8.85 -3.97 12.04
CA THR A 101 8.29 -2.89 11.21
C THR A 101 7.92 -3.38 9.80
N PHE A 102 8.77 -4.22 9.21
CA PHE A 102 8.62 -4.65 7.81
C PHE A 102 8.08 -6.08 7.66
N ARG A 103 7.73 -6.72 8.76
CA ARG A 103 7.25 -8.09 8.76
C ARG A 103 5.87 -8.22 8.11
N LEU A 104 5.72 -9.22 7.24
CA LEU A 104 4.47 -9.60 6.58
C LEU A 104 4.12 -11.05 6.89
N THR A 105 3.03 -11.26 7.63
CA THR A 105 2.51 -12.59 8.00
C THR A 105 1.03 -12.71 7.66
N ASP A 106 0.48 -13.90 7.72
CA ASP A 106 -0.96 -14.14 7.52
C ASP A 106 -1.84 -13.32 8.48
N ALA A 107 -1.36 -13.11 9.71
CA ALA A 107 -2.08 -12.38 10.75
C ALA A 107 -1.86 -10.87 10.68
N ASP A 108 -0.69 -10.43 10.22
CA ASP A 108 -0.28 -9.03 10.25
C ASP A 108 0.34 -8.62 8.90
N TRP A 109 -0.49 -8.20 7.98
CA TRP A 109 -0.07 -7.76 6.64
C TRP A 109 -0.78 -6.48 6.19
N MET A 110 -2.05 -6.30 6.57
CA MET A 110 -2.86 -5.21 6.04
C MET A 110 -2.40 -3.83 6.50
N PHE A 111 -1.89 -3.74 7.74
CA PHE A 111 -1.43 -2.48 8.32
C PHE A 111 0.10 -2.42 8.37
N THR A 112 0.73 -2.61 7.21
CA THR A 112 2.18 -2.57 7.03
C THR A 112 2.55 -1.77 5.79
N HIS A 113 3.72 -1.15 5.78
CA HIS A 113 4.22 -0.42 4.62
C HIS A 113 4.55 -1.34 3.43
N PRO A 114 5.21 -2.51 3.62
CA PRO A 114 5.62 -3.38 2.52
C PRO A 114 4.47 -3.85 1.64
N ILE A 115 3.29 -4.14 2.21
CA ILE A 115 2.16 -4.63 1.39
C ILE A 115 1.73 -3.64 0.30
N VAL A 116 2.02 -2.37 0.46
CA VAL A 116 1.74 -1.31 -0.52
C VAL A 116 2.99 -0.90 -1.24
N LEU A 117 4.04 -0.52 -0.50
CA LEU A 117 5.23 0.08 -1.12
C LEU A 117 6.03 -0.92 -1.95
N ASP A 118 6.18 -2.17 -1.50
CA ASP A 118 6.88 -3.18 -2.29
C ASP A 118 6.11 -3.51 -3.58
N ALA A 119 4.78 -3.56 -3.51
CA ALA A 119 3.97 -3.79 -4.70
C ALA A 119 4.15 -2.70 -5.76
N VAL A 120 4.17 -1.42 -5.36
CA VAL A 120 4.23 -0.30 -6.32
C VAL A 120 5.66 0.07 -6.72
N CYS A 121 6.64 -0.09 -5.82
CA CYS A 121 8.03 0.29 -6.06
C CYS A 121 8.89 -0.85 -6.58
N LEU A 122 8.63 -2.09 -6.16
CA LEU A 122 9.43 -3.26 -6.49
C LEU A 122 8.72 -4.24 -7.45
N GLY A 123 7.41 -4.06 -7.68
CA GLY A 123 6.60 -4.96 -8.50
C GLY A 123 6.44 -6.35 -7.90
N ARG A 124 6.60 -6.51 -6.61
CA ARG A 124 6.45 -7.77 -5.88
C ARG A 124 6.21 -7.52 -4.39
N VAL A 125 5.68 -8.52 -3.72
CA VAL A 125 5.56 -8.57 -2.26
C VAL A 125 5.96 -9.96 -1.78
N GLU A 126 6.80 -10.03 -0.75
CA GLU A 126 7.36 -11.28 -0.25
C GLU A 126 7.00 -11.51 1.23
N PRO A 127 5.77 -11.99 1.54
CA PRO A 127 5.41 -12.32 2.91
C PRO A 127 6.14 -13.60 3.39
N GLU A 128 6.12 -13.82 4.69
CA GLU A 128 6.55 -15.10 5.28
C GLU A 128 5.75 -16.28 4.69
N PRO A 129 6.29 -17.51 4.75
CA PRO A 129 5.57 -18.70 4.30
C PRO A 129 4.21 -18.81 5.01
N GLY A 130 3.13 -18.92 4.21
CA GLY A 130 1.77 -18.99 4.73
C GLY A 130 0.72 -18.88 3.63
N ALA A 131 -0.55 -18.74 4.04
CA ALA A 131 -1.69 -18.63 3.12
C ALA A 131 -1.62 -17.35 2.27
N LEU A 132 -1.18 -16.22 2.86
CA LEU A 132 -1.00 -14.97 2.14
C LEU A 132 -0.04 -15.12 0.96
N ARG A 133 1.13 -15.75 1.18
CA ARG A 133 2.10 -16.01 0.10
C ARG A 133 1.48 -16.85 -1.01
N GLY A 134 0.72 -17.89 -0.64
CA GLY A 134 0.01 -18.74 -1.61
C GLY A 134 -1.00 -17.96 -2.45
N LEU A 135 -1.76 -17.05 -1.83
CA LEU A 135 -2.73 -16.21 -2.54
C LEU A 135 -2.05 -15.17 -3.45
N LEU A 136 -0.95 -14.56 -3.00
CA LEU A 136 -0.19 -13.59 -3.81
C LEU A 136 0.49 -14.25 -5.02
N SER A 137 0.83 -15.54 -4.95
CA SER A 137 1.39 -16.27 -6.09
C SER A 137 0.41 -16.44 -7.25
N ALA A 138 -0.89 -16.24 -7.01
CA ALA A 138 -1.91 -16.24 -8.06
C ALA A 138 -2.05 -14.90 -8.80
N VAL A 139 -1.36 -13.86 -8.35
CA VAL A 139 -1.29 -12.57 -9.07
C VAL A 139 -0.45 -12.77 -10.32
N THR A 140 -1.01 -12.45 -11.47
CA THR A 140 -0.35 -12.67 -12.75
C THR A 140 0.78 -11.68 -13.00
N PRO A 141 1.79 -12.02 -13.84
CA PRO A 141 2.84 -11.08 -14.23
C PRO A 141 2.30 -9.75 -14.78
N ALA A 142 1.26 -9.79 -15.60
CA ALA A 142 0.63 -8.58 -16.17
C ALA A 142 -0.04 -7.70 -15.10
N GLU A 143 -0.59 -8.30 -14.05
CA GLU A 143 -1.12 -7.56 -12.89
C GLU A 143 0.02 -6.91 -12.11
N TRP A 144 1.11 -7.63 -11.85
CA TRP A 144 2.31 -7.08 -11.21
C TRP A 144 2.88 -5.91 -11.99
N ASP A 145 3.05 -6.04 -13.31
CA ASP A 145 3.50 -4.96 -14.19
C ASP A 145 2.58 -3.75 -14.14
N THR A 146 1.27 -3.98 -13.99
CA THR A 146 0.30 -2.89 -13.86
C THR A 146 0.43 -2.19 -12.51
N MET A 147 0.61 -2.92 -11.42
CA MET A 147 0.81 -2.37 -10.07
C MET A 147 2.13 -1.63 -9.93
N HIS A 148 3.19 -2.14 -10.58
CA HIS A 148 4.52 -1.56 -10.58
C HIS A 148 4.51 -0.22 -11.31
N ALA A 149 4.25 0.82 -10.56
CA ALA A 149 4.23 2.21 -11.02
C ALA A 149 4.94 3.05 -9.96
N VAL A 150 6.26 3.13 -10.07
CA VAL A 150 7.13 3.78 -9.09
C VAL A 150 6.71 5.24 -8.92
N PRO A 151 6.28 5.64 -7.72
CA PRO A 151 5.84 7.00 -7.46
C PRO A 151 7.04 7.97 -7.47
N ASP A 152 6.81 9.22 -7.87
CA ASP A 152 7.82 10.28 -7.82
C ASP A 152 8.12 10.70 -6.37
N PHE A 153 7.15 10.51 -5.46
CA PHE A 153 7.31 10.72 -4.03
C PHE A 153 6.41 9.77 -3.22
N ILE A 154 6.78 9.52 -1.99
CA ILE A 154 6.01 8.72 -1.03
C ILE A 154 5.60 9.62 0.13
N GLY A 155 4.29 9.69 0.41
CA GLY A 155 3.77 10.22 1.66
C GLY A 155 3.79 9.13 2.73
N VAL A 156 4.23 9.46 3.92
CA VAL A 156 4.18 8.55 5.09
C VAL A 156 3.32 9.19 6.17
N ASN A 157 2.21 8.52 6.50
CA ASN A 157 1.37 8.92 7.60
C ASN A 157 1.76 8.09 8.82
N SER A 158 2.33 8.73 9.81
CA SER A 158 2.75 8.10 11.07
C SER A 158 2.19 8.88 12.25
N TYR A 159 1.48 8.18 13.13
CA TYR A 159 0.80 8.78 14.29
C TYR A 159 1.35 8.28 15.62
N ASN A 160 1.81 7.03 15.62
CA ASN A 160 2.37 6.36 16.79
C ASN A 160 3.30 5.24 16.34
N GLY A 161 3.99 4.64 17.28
CA GLY A 161 4.82 3.47 17.07
C GLY A 161 4.80 2.55 18.29
N SER A 162 5.33 1.34 18.15
CA SER A 162 5.46 0.35 19.21
C SER A 162 6.93 0.20 19.60
N GLU A 163 7.21 0.31 20.87
CA GLU A 163 8.54 0.01 21.39
C GLU A 163 8.77 -1.50 21.41
N ILE A 164 9.92 -1.93 20.93
CA ILE A 164 10.32 -3.34 20.87
C ILE A 164 11.53 -3.54 21.75
N ALA A 165 11.41 -4.45 22.72
CA ALA A 165 12.51 -5.03 23.46
C ALA A 165 12.66 -6.48 23.03
N ALA A 166 13.88 -6.91 22.70
CA ALA A 166 14.17 -8.32 22.55
C ALA A 166 13.96 -8.99 23.92
N GLY A 167 13.16 -10.03 23.96
CA GLY A 167 12.99 -10.80 25.19
C GLY A 167 14.34 -11.36 25.69
N PRO A 168 14.40 -11.70 26.99
CA PRO A 168 15.59 -12.31 27.57
C PRO A 168 15.93 -13.65 26.92
#